data_cba1df3fb14f6bff99793de0db51d08a
#
_entry.id   cba1df3fb14f6bff99793de0db51d08a
#
_cell.length_a   1.000
_cell.length_b   1.000
_cell.length_c   1.000
_cell.angle_alpha   90.00
_cell.angle_beta   90.00
_cell.angle_gamma   90.00
#
_symmetry.space_group_name_H-M   'P 1'
#
loop_
_entity.id
_entity.type
_entity.pdbx_description
1 polymer ?
#
loop_
_entity_poly.entity_id
_entity_poly.type
_entity_poly.pdbx_seq_one_letter_code
_entity_poly.pdbx_strand_id
1 'polypeptide(L)'
;MSKYVTYIMILAAPSLALAAAGCGDGVTDPDSGQPLSDVASVTISGGSVAPRQGDVVGFMVEIRDSVGAPVAGVTASWSVLPSSAGTITAAGRFVGYTPSTARIVASVGRLADTLTISIAERGAGSGRGANASFEVIGSGTPTSRFTSDLWVHGSFAYTGTWQCRGSICGDRLLVWDVMAPAAPALVDSVVVDAIVVNDVKLSGDGTIAVITHEGSSDGLNGVTLLDLGDPAHPNVIRRFTSELESGVHNVWIDGDYVYAAVDGPGNGLRIIDISDPSTPRVVGRYFAGSSFLHDVYVRDGLAFLSHWDAGLVILDVGHGISGGSPSNPVEVSRIPTAGGQTHNAWYWPATGYVFVGEEDFQTPGVVHVVDASDLENPSEVATFRLPGATPHNFWVDEERAILYAAWYENGLRALDVNGELLGELDRQGREITNIQYGSGTGCVASAETCSWAPQLHEGLIYVSDMNTGLWVLRPDF
;
A
#
# COMPACT_ATOMS: atom_id res chain seq x y z
N MET A 1 11.59 22.32 -23.64
CA MET A 1 12.05 21.33 -24.65
C MET A 1 12.38 20.06 -23.90
N SER A 2 11.47 19.11 -23.97
CA SER A 2 11.54 17.82 -23.27
C SER A 2 12.67 16.96 -23.82
N LYS A 3 13.53 16.42 -22.94
CA LYS A 3 14.46 15.35 -23.28
C LYS A 3 14.02 14.10 -22.52
N TYR A 4 13.18 13.30 -23.16
CA TYR A 4 12.98 11.92 -22.75
C TYR A 4 14.21 11.11 -23.16
N VAL A 5 14.90 10.50 -22.20
CA VAL A 5 15.98 9.55 -22.46
C VAL A 5 15.34 8.17 -22.52
N THR A 6 15.26 7.62 -23.72
CA THR A 6 14.81 6.25 -23.97
C THR A 6 15.98 5.30 -23.71
N TYR A 7 15.91 4.48 -22.68
CA TYR A 7 16.84 3.35 -22.49
C TYR A 7 16.30 2.13 -23.22
N ILE A 8 17.06 1.69 -24.23
CA ILE A 8 16.83 0.41 -24.91
C ILE A 8 17.62 -0.65 -24.14
N MET A 9 16.94 -1.57 -23.47
CA MET A 9 17.54 -2.77 -22.91
C MET A 9 17.56 -3.89 -23.95
N ILE A 10 18.75 -4.38 -24.25
CA ILE A 10 18.98 -5.57 -25.07
C ILE A 10 18.87 -6.80 -24.15
N LEU A 11 17.82 -7.60 -24.35
CA LEU A 11 17.62 -8.88 -23.68
C LEU A 11 18.51 -9.95 -24.32
N ALA A 12 19.44 -10.52 -23.58
CA ALA A 12 20.14 -11.74 -23.90
C ALA A 12 19.41 -12.93 -23.26
N ALA A 13 18.87 -13.82 -24.08
CA ALA A 13 18.22 -15.05 -23.62
C ALA A 13 19.25 -16.11 -23.21
N PRO A 14 19.09 -16.82 -22.08
CA PRO A 14 19.91 -18.00 -21.78
C PRO A 14 19.35 -19.25 -22.44
N SER A 15 20.23 -20.00 -23.09
CA SER A 15 19.94 -21.29 -23.73
C SER A 15 19.72 -22.37 -22.67
N LEU A 16 18.57 -23.05 -22.75
CA LEU A 16 18.25 -24.23 -21.94
C LEU A 16 18.96 -25.46 -22.51
N ALA A 17 19.85 -26.06 -21.76
CA ALA A 17 20.42 -27.37 -22.07
C ALA A 17 19.53 -28.47 -21.46
N LEU A 18 18.92 -29.30 -22.32
CA LEU A 18 18.19 -30.51 -21.89
C LEU A 18 19.20 -31.59 -21.51
N ALA A 19 19.23 -31.97 -20.25
CA ALA A 19 19.90 -33.17 -19.78
C ALA A 19 18.86 -34.32 -19.68
N ALA A 20 19.05 -35.37 -20.44
CA ALA A 20 18.26 -36.57 -20.31
C ALA A 20 18.72 -37.37 -19.08
N ALA A 21 17.83 -37.59 -18.11
CA ALA A 21 18.06 -38.45 -16.97
C ALA A 21 17.32 -39.78 -17.17
N GLY A 22 18.04 -40.88 -16.92
CA GLY A 22 17.57 -42.25 -17.07
C GLY A 22 16.59 -42.70 -16.01
N CYS A 23 15.82 -43.73 -16.33
CA CYS A 23 14.85 -44.40 -15.46
C CYS A 23 15.54 -45.03 -14.24
N GLY A 24 15.04 -44.63 -13.02
CA GLY A 24 15.26 -45.33 -11.79
C GLY A 24 13.93 -45.33 -11.01
N ASP A 25 13.39 -46.52 -10.77
CA ASP A 25 12.14 -46.73 -10.05
C ASP A 25 12.30 -46.40 -8.55
N GLY A 26 11.66 -45.30 -8.12
CA GLY A 26 11.57 -44.91 -6.72
C GLY A 26 11.14 -43.45 -6.63
N VAL A 27 9.83 -43.17 -6.63
CA VAL A 27 9.30 -41.83 -6.38
C VAL A 27 9.49 -41.52 -4.92
N THR A 28 10.45 -40.63 -4.60
CA THR A 28 10.63 -40.04 -3.27
C THR A 28 9.91 -38.70 -3.23
N ASP A 29 9.43 -38.31 -2.04
CA ASP A 29 9.00 -36.94 -1.80
C ASP A 29 10.22 -36.00 -2.03
N PRO A 30 10.13 -34.98 -2.89
CA PRO A 30 11.26 -34.12 -3.23
C PRO A 30 11.82 -33.36 -2.03
N ASP A 31 11.06 -33.19 -0.94
CA ASP A 31 11.49 -32.43 0.25
C ASP A 31 12.03 -33.29 1.40
N SER A 32 11.62 -34.56 1.52
CA SER A 32 12.00 -35.40 2.69
C SER A 32 12.90 -36.59 2.37
N GLY A 33 13.04 -37.00 1.10
CA GLY A 33 13.80 -38.18 0.71
C GLY A 33 13.22 -39.52 1.20
N GLN A 34 12.03 -39.55 1.80
CA GLN A 34 11.35 -40.75 2.32
C GLN A 34 10.64 -41.49 1.15
N PRO A 35 10.70 -42.83 1.13
CA PRO A 35 9.97 -43.60 0.14
C PRO A 35 8.46 -43.49 0.38
N LEU A 36 7.72 -43.04 -0.66
CA LEU A 36 6.25 -42.98 -0.65
C LEU A 36 5.58 -44.35 -0.58
N SER A 37 6.36 -45.44 -0.54
CA SER A 37 5.88 -46.84 -0.47
C SER A 37 5.08 -47.15 0.77
N ASP A 38 5.23 -46.39 1.85
CA ASP A 38 4.59 -46.68 3.13
C ASP A 38 3.24 -46.00 3.31
N VAL A 39 2.87 -45.05 2.39
CA VAL A 39 1.58 -44.35 2.45
C VAL A 39 0.47 -45.27 1.87
N ALA A 40 -0.56 -45.52 2.67
CA ALA A 40 -1.72 -46.32 2.27
C ALA A 40 -3.01 -45.51 2.15
N SER A 41 -3.15 -44.40 2.88
CA SER A 41 -4.31 -43.53 2.77
C SER A 41 -3.96 -42.06 3.00
N VAL A 42 -4.73 -41.18 2.33
CA VAL A 42 -4.76 -39.73 2.50
C VAL A 42 -6.19 -39.35 2.80
N THR A 43 -6.45 -38.56 3.83
CA THR A 43 -7.82 -38.16 4.21
C THR A 43 -7.83 -36.68 4.61
N ILE A 44 -8.70 -35.88 3.97
CA ILE A 44 -8.92 -34.47 4.29
C ILE A 44 -9.86 -34.37 5.50
N SER A 45 -9.52 -33.49 6.45
CA SER A 45 -10.34 -33.20 7.62
C SER A 45 -10.33 -31.68 7.93
N GLY A 46 -11.23 -31.24 8.84
CA GLY A 46 -11.33 -29.84 9.24
C GLY A 46 -12.00 -28.97 8.18
N GLY A 47 -11.89 -27.65 8.39
CA GLY A 47 -12.45 -26.62 7.53
C GLY A 47 -13.98 -26.55 7.52
N SER A 48 -14.53 -25.46 6.93
CA SER A 48 -15.95 -25.35 6.65
C SER A 48 -16.23 -25.84 5.24
N VAL A 49 -17.26 -26.64 5.06
CA VAL A 49 -17.72 -27.10 3.73
C VAL A 49 -18.62 -26.07 3.04
N ALA A 50 -18.97 -24.97 3.72
CA ALA A 50 -19.75 -23.87 3.19
C ALA A 50 -19.16 -22.50 3.60
N PRO A 51 -17.89 -22.20 3.22
CA PRO A 51 -17.29 -20.90 3.45
C PRO A 51 -17.96 -19.85 2.56
N ARG A 52 -17.93 -18.58 2.99
CA ARG A 52 -18.26 -17.48 2.09
C ARG A 52 -17.03 -17.11 1.25
N GLN A 53 -17.27 -16.46 0.15
CA GLN A 53 -16.27 -15.83 -0.69
C GLN A 53 -15.37 -14.93 0.18
N GLY A 54 -14.05 -15.11 0.08
CA GLY A 54 -13.05 -14.37 0.86
C GLY A 54 -12.87 -14.82 2.32
N ASP A 55 -13.65 -15.81 2.82
CA ASP A 55 -13.36 -16.42 4.12
C ASP A 55 -12.18 -17.38 3.97
N VAL A 56 -11.17 -17.25 4.84
CA VAL A 56 -10.05 -18.18 4.89
C VAL A 56 -10.40 -19.33 5.83
N VAL A 57 -10.31 -20.56 5.32
CA VAL A 57 -10.59 -21.78 6.08
C VAL A 57 -9.41 -22.74 6.02
N GLY A 58 -9.08 -23.39 7.17
CA GLY A 58 -7.99 -24.35 7.26
C GLY A 58 -8.47 -25.78 7.09
N PHE A 59 -7.89 -26.51 6.14
CA PHE A 59 -8.02 -27.96 6.01
C PHE A 59 -6.77 -28.64 6.53
N MET A 60 -6.93 -29.84 7.06
CA MET A 60 -5.86 -30.73 7.52
C MET A 60 -5.88 -32.00 6.68
N VAL A 61 -4.74 -32.65 6.56
CA VAL A 61 -4.62 -33.96 5.93
C VAL A 61 -4.03 -34.97 6.89
N GLU A 62 -4.67 -36.13 6.97
CA GLU A 62 -4.14 -37.31 7.68
C GLU A 62 -3.54 -38.25 6.65
N ILE A 63 -2.27 -38.60 6.82
CA ILE A 63 -1.52 -39.55 5.99
C ILE A 63 -1.20 -40.77 6.86
N ARG A 64 -1.68 -41.96 6.44
CA ARG A 64 -1.56 -43.19 7.21
C ARG A 64 -0.96 -44.34 6.38
N ASP A 65 -0.27 -45.22 7.05
CA ASP A 65 0.24 -46.46 6.49
C ASP A 65 -0.84 -47.58 6.40
N SER A 66 -0.46 -48.76 5.94
CA SER A 66 -1.35 -49.91 5.78
C SER A 66 -1.90 -50.50 7.07
N VAL A 67 -1.31 -50.16 8.24
CA VAL A 67 -1.79 -50.60 9.56
C VAL A 67 -2.53 -49.45 10.28
N GLY A 68 -2.69 -48.28 9.63
CA GLY A 68 -3.42 -47.14 10.13
C GLY A 68 -2.59 -46.21 11.00
N ALA A 69 -1.27 -46.39 11.11
CA ALA A 69 -0.39 -45.46 11.84
C ALA A 69 -0.07 -44.21 11.03
N PRO A 70 0.10 -43.03 11.69
CA PRO A 70 0.50 -41.82 10.99
C PRO A 70 1.88 -41.95 10.34
N VAL A 71 2.01 -41.50 9.08
CA VAL A 71 3.30 -41.46 8.39
C VAL A 71 3.91 -40.07 8.58
N ALA A 72 5.05 -40.02 9.27
CA ALA A 72 5.76 -38.77 9.53
C ALA A 72 6.66 -38.34 8.34
N GLY A 73 6.91 -37.04 8.18
CA GLY A 73 7.84 -36.52 7.20
C GLY A 73 7.32 -36.53 5.74
N VAL A 74 6.04 -36.85 5.53
CA VAL A 74 5.40 -36.79 4.21
C VAL A 74 4.40 -35.66 4.22
N THR A 75 4.50 -34.76 3.22
CA THR A 75 3.59 -33.63 3.01
C THR A 75 2.65 -33.90 1.83
N ALA A 76 1.41 -33.47 1.92
CA ALA A 76 0.47 -33.51 0.81
C ALA A 76 0.58 -32.28 -0.07
N SER A 77 0.38 -32.46 -1.38
CA SER A 77 0.14 -31.36 -2.30
C SER A 77 -1.34 -31.04 -2.31
N TRP A 78 -1.67 -29.76 -2.23
CA TRP A 78 -3.04 -29.27 -2.25
C TRP A 78 -3.41 -28.64 -3.59
N SER A 79 -4.66 -28.76 -4.01
CA SER A 79 -5.21 -28.07 -5.16
C SER A 79 -6.71 -27.81 -5.03
N VAL A 80 -7.21 -26.86 -5.82
CA VAL A 80 -8.64 -26.49 -5.93
C VAL A 80 -9.11 -26.73 -7.35
N LEU A 81 -10.28 -27.35 -7.51
CA LEU A 81 -10.88 -27.66 -8.80
C LEU A 81 -12.32 -27.13 -8.89
N PRO A 82 -12.65 -26.26 -9.87
CA PRO A 82 -11.71 -25.65 -10.80
C PRO A 82 -10.80 -24.62 -10.10
N SER A 83 -9.62 -24.38 -10.63
CA SER A 83 -8.66 -23.41 -10.05
C SER A 83 -9.17 -21.98 -10.02
N SER A 84 -10.18 -21.65 -10.82
CA SER A 84 -10.86 -20.35 -10.80
C SER A 84 -11.75 -20.15 -9.57
N ALA A 85 -12.09 -21.21 -8.82
CA ALA A 85 -12.98 -21.13 -7.65
C ALA A 85 -12.30 -20.59 -6.40
N GLY A 86 -10.96 -20.65 -6.30
CA GLY A 86 -10.20 -20.20 -5.15
C GLY A 86 -8.76 -20.64 -5.21
N THR A 87 -8.03 -20.37 -4.12
CA THR A 87 -6.66 -20.84 -3.91
C THR A 87 -6.54 -21.60 -2.59
N ILE A 88 -5.54 -22.46 -2.48
CA ILE A 88 -5.17 -23.16 -1.26
C ILE A 88 -3.66 -23.18 -1.11
N THR A 89 -3.16 -22.84 0.07
CA THR A 89 -1.72 -22.84 0.37
C THR A 89 -1.20 -24.26 0.64
N ALA A 90 0.11 -24.42 0.66
CA ALA A 90 0.76 -25.67 1.06
C ALA A 90 0.40 -26.10 2.50
N ALA A 91 0.03 -25.16 3.36
CA ALA A 91 -0.44 -25.41 4.72
C ALA A 91 -1.94 -25.76 4.80
N GLY A 92 -2.64 -25.94 3.67
CA GLY A 92 -4.07 -26.28 3.66
C GLY A 92 -5.00 -25.10 3.94
N ARG A 93 -4.53 -23.84 3.83
CA ARG A 93 -5.36 -22.65 4.00
C ARG A 93 -6.01 -22.29 2.68
N PHE A 94 -7.33 -22.37 2.64
CA PHE A 94 -8.15 -22.12 1.44
C PHE A 94 -8.89 -20.79 1.54
N VAL A 95 -9.01 -20.10 0.40
CA VAL A 95 -9.93 -18.97 0.22
C VAL A 95 -10.69 -19.10 -1.08
N GLY A 96 -12.00 -18.89 -1.01
CA GLY A 96 -12.90 -18.93 -2.19
C GLY A 96 -12.95 -17.60 -2.93
N TYR A 97 -12.91 -17.63 -4.26
CA TYR A 97 -12.94 -16.45 -5.12
C TYR A 97 -14.31 -16.13 -5.69
N THR A 98 -15.10 -17.15 -5.97
CA THR A 98 -16.43 -16.97 -6.58
C THR A 98 -17.44 -17.90 -5.95
N PRO A 99 -18.70 -17.44 -5.76
CA PRO A 99 -19.78 -18.31 -5.31
C PRO A 99 -19.94 -19.48 -6.27
N SER A 100 -19.65 -20.68 -5.82
CA SER A 100 -19.65 -21.90 -6.66
C SER A 100 -19.46 -23.16 -5.82
N THR A 101 -19.60 -24.31 -6.47
CA THR A 101 -19.13 -25.57 -5.91
C THR A 101 -17.70 -25.84 -6.36
N ALA A 102 -16.81 -26.13 -5.41
CA ALA A 102 -15.42 -26.47 -5.67
C ALA A 102 -15.02 -27.78 -4.98
N ARG A 103 -13.91 -28.37 -5.41
CA ARG A 103 -13.30 -29.53 -4.78
C ARG A 103 -11.92 -29.18 -4.28
N ILE A 104 -11.70 -29.43 -3.00
CA ILE A 104 -10.37 -29.39 -2.39
C ILE A 104 -9.77 -30.77 -2.55
N VAL A 105 -8.58 -30.85 -3.09
CA VAL A 105 -7.86 -32.09 -3.33
C VAL A 105 -6.55 -32.07 -2.57
N ALA A 106 -6.30 -33.10 -1.74
CA ALA A 106 -5.00 -33.37 -1.14
C ALA A 106 -4.42 -34.65 -1.75
N SER A 107 -3.16 -34.63 -2.18
CA SER A 107 -2.53 -35.75 -2.84
C SER A 107 -1.12 -36.03 -2.33
N VAL A 108 -0.78 -37.34 -2.25
CA VAL A 108 0.56 -37.85 -1.93
C VAL A 108 0.88 -38.96 -2.92
N GLY A 109 1.82 -38.74 -3.82
CA GLY A 109 2.12 -39.65 -4.91
C GLY A 109 0.91 -39.93 -5.81
N ARG A 110 0.40 -41.16 -5.78
CA ARG A 110 -0.79 -41.59 -6.56
C ARG A 110 -2.07 -41.60 -5.73
N LEU A 111 -1.98 -41.37 -4.44
CA LEU A 111 -3.14 -41.35 -3.53
C LEU A 111 -3.66 -39.92 -3.41
N ALA A 112 -4.97 -39.77 -3.38
CA ALA A 112 -5.61 -38.49 -3.18
C ALA A 112 -6.94 -38.66 -2.46
N ASP A 113 -7.30 -37.63 -1.71
CA ASP A 113 -8.65 -37.44 -1.19
C ASP A 113 -9.24 -36.14 -1.73
N THR A 114 -10.57 -36.07 -1.79
CA THR A 114 -11.29 -34.94 -2.38
C THR A 114 -12.48 -34.56 -1.50
N LEU A 115 -12.53 -33.34 -1.05
CA LEU A 115 -13.65 -32.75 -0.31
C LEU A 115 -14.39 -31.76 -1.20
N THR A 116 -15.71 -31.93 -1.35
CA THR A 116 -16.56 -30.96 -2.04
C THR A 116 -17.01 -29.87 -1.07
N ILE A 117 -16.87 -28.60 -1.48
CA ILE A 117 -17.30 -27.44 -0.72
C ILE A 117 -18.24 -26.56 -1.55
N SER A 118 -19.11 -25.80 -0.87
CA SER A 118 -20.00 -24.82 -1.51
C SER A 118 -19.62 -23.44 -1.02
N ILE A 119 -19.09 -22.61 -1.92
CA ILE A 119 -18.68 -21.23 -1.63
C ILE A 119 -19.91 -20.34 -1.77
N ALA A 120 -20.35 -19.74 -0.66
CA ALA A 120 -21.44 -18.76 -0.66
C ALA A 120 -20.93 -17.36 -1.05
N GLU A 121 -21.84 -16.52 -1.52
CA GLU A 121 -21.53 -15.11 -1.80
C GLU A 121 -21.12 -14.38 -0.49
N ARG A 122 -20.12 -13.47 -0.59
CA ARG A 122 -19.70 -12.64 0.54
C ARG A 122 -20.81 -11.70 1.02
N GLY A 123 -21.64 -11.24 0.13
CA GLY A 123 -22.88 -10.43 0.22
C GLY A 123 -23.38 -10.02 1.60
N ALA A 124 -24.58 -9.55 1.68
CA ALA A 124 -25.30 -8.83 2.75
C ALA A 124 -25.13 -9.29 4.24
N GLY A 125 -24.40 -10.34 4.52
CA GLY A 125 -24.08 -10.79 5.89
C GLY A 125 -22.83 -10.15 6.51
N SER A 126 -22.08 -9.37 5.76
CA SER A 126 -20.88 -8.65 6.26
C SER A 126 -21.21 -7.34 7.00
N GLY A 127 -22.48 -6.98 7.16
CA GLY A 127 -22.92 -5.70 7.73
C GLY A 127 -22.80 -4.50 6.78
N ARG A 128 -22.30 -4.74 5.56
CA ARG A 128 -22.12 -3.71 4.52
C ARG A 128 -23.18 -3.96 3.46
N GLY A 129 -24.19 -3.07 3.42
CA GLY A 129 -25.42 -3.28 2.64
C GLY A 129 -25.18 -3.33 1.13
N ALA A 130 -26.11 -3.98 0.40
CA ALA A 130 -26.11 -4.00 -1.07
C ALA A 130 -26.23 -2.61 -1.74
N ASN A 131 -26.40 -1.54 -0.96
CA ASN A 131 -26.51 -0.15 -1.38
C ASN A 131 -25.35 0.71 -0.86
N ALA A 132 -24.22 0.12 -0.54
CA ALA A 132 -23.03 0.86 -0.10
C ALA A 132 -22.65 1.93 -1.12
N SER A 133 -22.44 3.16 -0.67
CA SER A 133 -22.10 4.29 -1.54
C SER A 133 -21.24 5.32 -0.83
N PHE A 134 -20.61 6.18 -1.62
CA PHE A 134 -20.10 7.46 -1.14
C PHE A 134 -21.08 8.56 -1.53
N GLU A 135 -21.49 9.36 -0.55
CA GLU A 135 -22.23 10.60 -0.79
C GLU A 135 -21.20 11.74 -0.93
N VAL A 136 -21.27 12.51 -2.02
CA VAL A 136 -20.49 13.76 -2.14
C VAL A 136 -21.13 14.82 -1.25
N ILE A 137 -20.42 15.23 -0.20
CA ILE A 137 -20.87 16.27 0.73
C ILE A 137 -20.49 17.65 0.21
N GLY A 138 -19.27 17.81 -0.31
CA GLY A 138 -18.80 19.08 -0.83
C GLY A 138 -17.50 18.95 -1.60
N SER A 139 -17.07 20.06 -2.20
CA SER A 139 -15.78 20.14 -2.87
C SER A 139 -15.25 21.58 -2.92
N GLY A 140 -13.91 21.70 -2.96
CA GLY A 140 -13.19 22.95 -3.17
C GLY A 140 -12.23 22.81 -4.35
N THR A 141 -12.37 23.66 -5.37
CA THR A 141 -11.60 23.56 -6.60
C THR A 141 -10.64 24.72 -6.77
N PRO A 142 -9.30 24.50 -6.72
CA PRO A 142 -8.31 25.49 -7.08
C PRO A 142 -8.15 25.52 -8.61
N THR A 143 -8.92 26.34 -9.30
CA THR A 143 -9.02 26.34 -10.77
C THR A 143 -7.70 26.64 -11.51
N SER A 144 -6.69 27.18 -10.80
CA SER A 144 -5.42 27.63 -11.40
C SER A 144 -4.28 26.63 -11.27
N ARG A 145 -4.41 25.59 -10.45
CA ARG A 145 -3.32 24.63 -10.15
C ARG A 145 -3.82 23.20 -10.13
N PHE A 146 -2.92 22.26 -10.37
CA PHE A 146 -3.12 20.86 -9.99
C PHE A 146 -2.84 20.70 -8.50
N THR A 147 -3.55 19.80 -7.86
CA THR A 147 -3.42 19.46 -6.44
C THR A 147 -2.58 18.19 -6.29
N SER A 148 -1.86 18.06 -5.19
CA SER A 148 -1.14 16.85 -4.80
C SER A 148 -1.70 16.27 -3.49
N ASP A 149 -0.86 15.81 -2.58
CA ASP A 149 -1.27 15.16 -1.33
C ASP A 149 -2.06 16.11 -0.40
N LEU A 150 -2.66 15.53 0.62
CA LEU A 150 -3.47 16.26 1.59
C LEU A 150 -3.17 15.82 3.02
N TRP A 151 -3.43 16.75 3.95
CA TRP A 151 -3.58 16.43 5.37
C TRP A 151 -4.75 17.20 5.98
N VAL A 152 -5.55 16.54 6.82
CA VAL A 152 -6.69 17.16 7.51
C VAL A 152 -6.47 17.08 9.01
N HIS A 153 -6.63 18.21 9.70
CA HIS A 153 -6.55 18.29 11.15
C HIS A 153 -7.52 19.34 11.68
N GLY A 154 -8.33 18.97 12.68
CA GLY A 154 -9.37 19.85 13.20
C GLY A 154 -10.32 20.34 12.11
N SER A 155 -10.48 21.64 11.98
CA SER A 155 -11.36 22.24 10.97
C SER A 155 -10.65 22.68 9.69
N PHE A 156 -9.42 22.23 9.46
CA PHE A 156 -8.63 22.63 8.31
C PHE A 156 -8.10 21.43 7.52
N ALA A 157 -8.13 21.56 6.19
CA ALA A 157 -7.44 20.68 5.27
C ALA A 157 -6.33 21.45 4.56
N TYR A 158 -5.23 20.79 4.30
CA TYR A 158 -4.05 21.32 3.63
C TYR A 158 -3.78 20.46 2.41
N THR A 159 -3.64 21.09 1.23
CA THR A 159 -3.31 20.35 0.00
C THR A 159 -2.07 20.95 -0.65
N GLY A 160 -1.15 20.09 -1.06
CA GLY A 160 -0.04 20.50 -1.90
C GLY A 160 -0.49 20.84 -3.31
N THR A 161 0.46 21.21 -4.16
CA THR A 161 0.21 21.53 -5.58
C THR A 161 1.26 20.92 -6.48
N TRP A 162 0.83 20.44 -7.67
CA TRP A 162 1.63 19.61 -8.55
C TRP A 162 1.94 20.32 -9.88
N GLN A 163 3.18 20.29 -10.31
CA GLN A 163 3.65 20.75 -11.61
C GLN A 163 2.95 22.04 -12.14
N CYS A 164 2.99 22.27 -13.44
CA CYS A 164 2.43 23.48 -14.01
C CYS A 164 1.14 23.23 -14.79
N ARG A 165 0.09 23.97 -14.43
CA ARG A 165 -1.14 24.08 -15.22
C ARG A 165 -1.03 25.34 -16.09
N GLY A 166 -0.65 25.15 -17.35
CA GLY A 166 -0.30 26.26 -18.23
C GLY A 166 0.98 26.98 -17.76
N SER A 167 0.89 28.25 -17.39
CA SER A 167 2.02 29.05 -16.88
C SER A 167 2.08 29.10 -15.34
N ILE A 168 1.13 28.51 -14.65
CA ILE A 168 1.03 28.56 -13.17
C ILE A 168 1.48 27.23 -12.62
N CYS A 169 2.55 27.25 -11.82
CA CYS A 169 3.14 26.03 -11.28
C CYS A 169 2.70 25.73 -9.84
N GLY A 170 3.02 24.52 -9.38
CA GLY A 170 2.72 23.98 -8.05
C GLY A 170 3.67 24.53 -6.99
N ASP A 171 3.59 25.83 -6.72
CA ASP A 171 4.47 26.61 -5.88
C ASP A 171 3.92 26.87 -4.48
N ARG A 172 2.91 26.10 -4.02
CA ARG A 172 2.27 26.43 -2.73
C ARG A 172 1.54 25.28 -2.05
N LEU A 173 1.38 25.45 -0.74
CA LEU A 173 0.38 24.78 0.06
C LEU A 173 -0.92 25.58 0.00
N LEU A 174 -2.06 24.93 -0.17
CA LEU A 174 -3.40 25.51 -0.09
C LEU A 174 -4.02 25.17 1.26
N VAL A 175 -4.67 26.14 1.90
CA VAL A 175 -5.32 26.01 3.22
C VAL A 175 -6.82 26.15 3.04
N TRP A 176 -7.56 25.13 3.44
CA TRP A 176 -9.00 25.03 3.32
C TRP A 176 -9.66 25.06 4.70
N ASP A 177 -10.60 25.94 4.94
CA ASP A 177 -11.54 25.85 6.05
C ASP A 177 -12.60 24.79 5.67
N VAL A 178 -12.68 23.74 6.45
CA VAL A 178 -13.62 22.61 6.27
C VAL A 178 -14.59 22.48 7.45
N MET A 179 -14.75 23.53 8.27
CA MET A 179 -15.75 23.58 9.35
C MET A 179 -17.15 23.37 8.80
N ALA A 180 -17.42 23.81 7.57
CA ALA A 180 -18.61 23.50 6.81
C ALA A 180 -18.25 22.51 5.66
N PRO A 181 -18.24 21.19 5.89
CA PRO A 181 -17.76 20.21 4.90
C PRO A 181 -18.49 20.25 3.56
N ALA A 182 -19.74 20.76 3.56
CA ALA A 182 -20.53 20.93 2.33
C ALA A 182 -20.04 22.12 1.44
N ALA A 183 -19.19 22.99 1.97
CA ALA A 183 -18.70 24.16 1.28
C ALA A 183 -17.25 24.49 1.73
N PRO A 184 -16.28 23.62 1.45
CA PRO A 184 -14.86 23.88 1.77
C PRO A 184 -14.42 25.23 1.17
N ALA A 185 -13.81 26.07 1.99
CA ALA A 185 -13.39 27.41 1.59
C ALA A 185 -11.86 27.53 1.56
N LEU A 186 -11.29 27.90 0.43
CA LEU A 186 -9.87 28.27 0.35
C LEU A 186 -9.66 29.59 1.09
N VAL A 187 -8.96 29.53 2.23
CA VAL A 187 -8.78 30.70 3.13
C VAL A 187 -7.38 31.30 3.04
N ASP A 188 -6.37 30.51 2.70
CA ASP A 188 -5.00 30.95 2.56
C ASP A 188 -4.16 30.07 1.63
N SER A 189 -2.94 30.50 1.36
CA SER A 189 -1.92 29.67 0.70
C SER A 189 -0.51 30.11 1.09
N VAL A 190 0.37 29.16 1.38
CA VAL A 190 1.79 29.40 1.65
C VAL A 190 2.59 29.19 0.38
N VAL A 191 3.25 30.26 -0.10
CA VAL A 191 4.06 30.20 -1.31
C VAL A 191 5.49 29.78 -0.99
N VAL A 192 6.02 28.86 -1.77
CA VAL A 192 7.42 28.40 -1.70
C VAL A 192 8.09 28.46 -3.07
N ASP A 193 9.42 28.45 -3.11
CA ASP A 193 10.17 28.35 -4.37
C ASP A 193 10.21 26.89 -4.82
N ALA A 194 9.20 26.48 -5.61
CA ALA A 194 9.03 25.12 -6.11
C ALA A 194 8.19 25.10 -7.40
N ILE A 195 8.22 24.00 -8.13
CA ILE A 195 7.23 23.65 -9.15
C ILE A 195 6.35 22.48 -8.72
N VAL A 196 6.73 21.79 -7.64
CA VAL A 196 5.97 20.72 -7.00
C VAL A 196 6.09 20.88 -5.48
N VAL A 197 4.95 20.98 -4.82
CA VAL A 197 4.75 20.72 -3.39
C VAL A 197 4.01 19.40 -3.31
N ASN A 198 4.76 18.28 -3.32
CA ASN A 198 4.17 16.96 -3.46
C ASN A 198 3.40 16.54 -2.22
N ASP A 199 4.00 16.68 -1.06
CA ASP A 199 3.47 16.13 0.19
C ASP A 199 3.34 17.18 1.29
N VAL A 200 2.38 16.94 2.20
CA VAL A 200 2.14 17.69 3.41
C VAL A 200 1.81 16.75 4.56
N LYS A 201 2.51 16.89 5.66
CA LYS A 201 2.21 16.16 6.92
C LYS A 201 2.23 17.10 8.10
N LEU A 202 1.39 16.80 9.09
CA LEU A 202 1.32 17.54 10.33
C LEU A 202 1.85 16.70 11.50
N SER A 203 2.40 17.39 12.51
CA SER A 203 2.68 16.78 13.82
C SER A 203 1.39 16.25 14.45
N GLY A 204 1.51 15.24 15.32
CA GLY A 204 0.34 14.62 15.95
C GLY A 204 -0.52 15.58 16.77
N ASP A 205 0.06 16.68 17.27
CA ASP A 205 -0.66 17.75 17.99
C ASP A 205 -1.20 18.85 17.06
N GLY A 206 -0.90 18.78 15.75
CA GLY A 206 -1.35 19.74 14.75
C GLY A 206 -0.68 21.11 14.82
N THR A 207 0.43 21.26 15.54
CA THR A 207 1.09 22.57 15.73
C THR A 207 2.15 22.87 14.68
N ILE A 208 2.75 21.86 14.07
CA ILE A 208 3.76 21.95 13.02
C ILE A 208 3.27 21.25 11.75
N ALA A 209 3.44 21.88 10.61
CA ALA A 209 3.34 21.21 9.32
C ALA A 209 4.70 21.19 8.62
N VAL A 210 4.91 20.14 7.83
CA VAL A 210 6.05 20.04 6.91
C VAL A 210 5.50 19.82 5.50
N ILE A 211 6.01 20.61 4.56
CA ILE A 211 5.72 20.46 3.12
C ILE A 211 7.02 20.21 2.37
N THR A 212 6.94 19.37 1.36
CA THR A 212 8.05 19.07 0.45
C THR A 212 8.13 20.08 -0.69
N HIS A 213 9.29 20.22 -1.31
CA HIS A 213 9.41 20.96 -2.55
C HIS A 213 10.48 20.42 -3.47
N GLU A 214 10.14 20.43 -4.77
CA GLU A 214 10.95 20.04 -5.90
C GLU A 214 10.95 21.14 -6.97
N GLY A 215 12.04 21.21 -7.73
CA GLY A 215 12.17 22.15 -8.85
C GLY A 215 12.29 23.60 -8.45
N SER A 216 12.95 23.88 -7.31
CA SER A 216 13.24 25.25 -6.85
C SER A 216 14.14 25.99 -7.84
N SER A 217 13.92 27.30 -7.99
CA SER A 217 14.64 28.15 -8.94
C SER A 217 16.11 28.35 -8.59
N ASP A 218 16.45 28.25 -7.31
CA ASP A 218 17.82 28.34 -6.79
C ASP A 218 18.55 26.97 -6.77
N GLY A 219 17.86 25.86 -7.12
CA GLY A 219 18.39 24.50 -7.10
C GLY A 219 18.52 23.91 -5.70
N LEU A 220 17.99 24.58 -4.68
CA LEU A 220 18.02 24.12 -3.28
C LEU A 220 16.64 23.59 -2.87
N ASN A 221 16.30 22.40 -3.31
CA ASN A 221 15.09 21.72 -2.89
C ASN A 221 15.15 21.29 -1.41
N GLY A 222 14.04 20.78 -0.88
CA GLY A 222 14.00 20.28 0.50
C GLY A 222 12.61 20.29 1.11
N VAL A 223 12.52 20.76 2.37
CA VAL A 223 11.26 20.88 3.11
C VAL A 223 11.11 22.28 3.68
N THR A 224 9.86 22.67 3.92
CA THR A 224 9.54 23.89 4.69
C THR A 224 8.70 23.50 5.90
N LEU A 225 9.17 23.92 7.08
CA LEU A 225 8.45 23.79 8.35
C LEU A 225 7.57 25.02 8.56
N LEU A 226 6.33 24.76 8.94
CA LEU A 226 5.30 25.78 9.17
C LEU A 226 4.78 25.71 10.61
N ASP A 227 4.58 26.87 11.23
CA ASP A 227 3.86 27.04 12.49
C ASP A 227 2.37 27.14 12.19
N LEU A 228 1.59 26.30 12.84
CA LEU A 228 0.13 26.23 12.78
C LEU A 228 -0.52 26.80 14.06
N GLY A 229 0.13 27.67 14.79
CA GLY A 229 -0.47 28.40 15.92
C GLY A 229 -1.74 29.17 15.51
N ASP A 230 -1.83 29.60 14.26
CA ASP A 230 -3.06 29.93 13.56
C ASP A 230 -3.21 28.97 12.37
N PRO A 231 -4.03 27.93 12.48
CA PRO A 231 -4.12 26.89 11.44
C PRO A 231 -4.75 27.39 10.13
N ALA A 232 -5.48 28.51 10.15
CA ALA A 232 -6.00 29.17 8.94
C ALA A 232 -4.91 29.90 8.18
N HIS A 233 -3.86 30.38 8.86
CA HIS A 233 -2.78 31.22 8.33
C HIS A 233 -1.41 30.72 8.76
N PRO A 234 -0.92 29.59 8.21
CA PRO A 234 0.36 29.00 8.54
C PRO A 234 1.53 29.96 8.32
N ASN A 235 2.46 30.04 9.28
CA ASN A 235 3.65 30.85 9.19
C ASN A 235 4.88 30.01 8.89
N VAL A 236 5.74 30.46 7.96
CA VAL A 236 7.01 29.80 7.67
C VAL A 236 7.95 29.94 8.85
N ILE A 237 8.33 28.83 9.49
CA ILE A 237 9.40 28.79 10.48
C ILE A 237 10.75 28.71 9.76
N ARG A 238 10.90 27.70 8.88
CA ARG A 238 12.19 27.41 8.26
C ARG A 238 12.04 26.66 6.94
N ARG A 239 12.72 27.13 5.88
CA ARG A 239 13.08 26.29 4.73
C ARG A 239 14.38 25.56 5.07
N PHE A 240 14.39 24.24 4.96
CA PHE A 240 15.53 23.38 5.24
C PHE A 240 15.91 22.57 4.00
N THR A 241 17.14 22.70 3.54
CA THR A 241 17.62 22.16 2.26
C THR A 241 18.87 21.29 2.40
N SER A 242 19.54 21.33 3.56
CA SER A 242 20.80 20.59 3.76
C SER A 242 20.61 19.08 3.59
N GLU A 243 21.33 18.50 2.62
CA GLU A 243 21.26 17.10 2.21
C GLU A 243 19.92 16.69 1.56
N LEU A 244 19.12 17.67 1.12
CA LEU A 244 17.81 17.48 0.48
C LEU A 244 17.75 18.12 -0.91
N GLU A 245 18.87 18.63 -1.41
CA GLU A 245 18.95 19.50 -2.60
C GLU A 245 18.41 18.82 -3.87
N SER A 246 18.42 17.49 -3.93
CA SER A 246 17.87 16.74 -5.09
C SER A 246 16.36 16.82 -5.22
N GLY A 247 15.66 17.16 -4.15
CA GLY A 247 14.22 17.14 -3.99
C GLY A 247 13.79 16.22 -2.85
N VAL A 248 12.64 16.50 -2.28
CA VAL A 248 11.99 15.64 -1.31
C VAL A 248 10.61 15.31 -1.83
N HIS A 249 10.38 14.03 -2.11
CA HIS A 249 9.13 13.57 -2.68
C HIS A 249 8.05 13.45 -1.60
N ASN A 250 8.29 12.65 -0.59
CA ASN A 250 7.37 12.43 0.53
C ASN A 250 8.07 12.63 1.87
N VAL A 251 7.26 12.90 2.91
CA VAL A 251 7.70 13.04 4.30
C VAL A 251 6.75 12.33 5.24
N TRP A 252 7.25 12.00 6.43
CA TRP A 252 6.44 11.62 7.58
C TRP A 252 6.92 12.33 8.82
N ILE A 253 6.03 12.68 9.74
CA ILE A 253 6.38 13.26 11.03
C ILE A 253 6.05 12.25 12.12
N ASP A 254 7.03 11.91 12.94
CA ASP A 254 6.84 11.11 14.15
C ASP A 254 7.61 11.73 15.33
N GLY A 255 6.86 12.19 16.33
CA GLY A 255 7.43 12.97 17.45
C GLY A 255 8.21 14.19 16.98
N ASP A 256 9.47 14.28 17.41
CA ASP A 256 10.38 15.39 17.08
C ASP A 256 11.18 15.15 15.78
N TYR A 257 10.76 14.21 14.92
CA TYR A 257 11.51 13.85 13.73
C TYR A 257 10.66 13.92 12.46
N VAL A 258 11.29 14.44 11.40
CA VAL A 258 10.79 14.35 10.03
C VAL A 258 11.60 13.29 9.29
N TYR A 259 10.91 12.35 8.71
CA TYR A 259 11.46 11.32 7.84
C TYR A 259 11.21 11.76 6.40
N ALA A 260 12.27 12.01 5.65
CA ALA A 260 12.20 12.58 4.30
C ALA A 260 12.68 11.58 3.25
N ALA A 261 11.84 11.26 2.27
CA ALA A 261 12.20 10.51 1.08
C ALA A 261 12.85 11.47 0.06
N VAL A 262 14.18 11.36 -0.09
CA VAL A 262 14.97 12.25 -0.91
C VAL A 262 15.15 11.67 -2.32
N ASP A 263 14.81 12.49 -3.32
CA ASP A 263 14.87 12.12 -4.73
C ASP A 263 16.26 11.77 -5.24
N GLY A 264 16.26 10.97 -6.30
CA GLY A 264 17.44 10.64 -7.08
C GLY A 264 18.21 9.41 -6.60
N PRO A 265 18.94 8.78 -7.53
CA PRO A 265 19.73 7.58 -7.23
C PRO A 265 20.83 7.88 -6.20
N GLY A 266 20.92 7.01 -5.19
CA GLY A 266 21.94 7.13 -4.14
C GLY A 266 21.53 8.02 -2.95
N ASN A 267 20.34 8.61 -2.96
CA ASN A 267 19.82 9.37 -1.83
C ASN A 267 19.05 8.44 -0.85
N GLY A 268 17.76 8.48 -0.74
CA GLY A 268 16.98 7.65 0.18
C GLY A 268 16.55 8.44 1.41
N LEU A 269 16.45 7.79 2.57
CA LEU A 269 15.91 8.40 3.78
C LEU A 269 16.89 9.39 4.40
N ARG A 270 16.36 10.57 4.77
CA ARG A 270 16.97 11.49 5.74
C ARG A 270 16.03 11.63 6.93
N ILE A 271 16.56 11.52 8.14
CA ILE A 271 15.82 11.76 9.37
C ILE A 271 16.31 13.08 9.95
N ILE A 272 15.38 14.01 10.10
CA ILE A 272 15.64 15.40 10.47
C ILE A 272 15.07 15.62 11.88
N ASP A 273 15.89 16.02 12.81
CA ASP A 273 15.49 16.44 14.15
C ASP A 273 14.89 17.86 14.05
N ILE A 274 13.65 17.99 14.48
CA ILE A 274 12.84 19.21 14.52
C ILE A 274 12.40 19.56 15.95
N SER A 275 13.06 19.03 16.98
CA SER A 275 12.80 19.38 18.38
C SER A 275 12.90 20.90 18.63
N ASP A 276 13.73 21.59 17.87
CA ASP A 276 13.67 23.03 17.61
C ASP A 276 13.44 23.24 16.10
N PRO A 277 12.20 23.53 15.68
CA PRO A 277 11.89 23.66 14.25
C PRO A 277 12.52 24.88 13.58
N SER A 278 13.09 25.82 14.35
CA SER A 278 13.87 26.94 13.82
C SER A 278 15.30 26.55 13.41
N THR A 279 15.83 25.45 13.98
CA THR A 279 17.18 24.94 13.74
C THR A 279 17.19 23.44 13.42
N PRO A 280 16.47 23.00 12.38
CA PRO A 280 16.39 21.59 12.01
C PRO A 280 17.75 21.05 11.56
N ARG A 281 18.00 19.76 11.79
CA ARG A 281 19.27 19.11 11.41
C ARG A 281 19.08 17.66 11.03
N VAL A 282 19.79 17.19 10.01
CA VAL A 282 19.83 15.76 9.65
C VAL A 282 20.59 14.99 10.73
N VAL A 283 19.93 14.01 11.34
CA VAL A 283 20.51 13.15 12.39
C VAL A 283 20.66 11.71 11.95
N GLY A 284 19.83 11.23 11.02
CA GLY A 284 19.88 9.85 10.52
C GLY A 284 19.81 9.78 9.00
N ARG A 285 20.34 8.67 8.47
CA ARG A 285 20.33 8.39 7.02
C ARG A 285 20.20 6.89 6.80
N TYR A 286 19.44 6.53 5.77
CA TYR A 286 19.39 5.15 5.31
C TYR A 286 19.28 5.11 3.78
N PHE A 287 19.92 4.13 3.17
CA PHE A 287 19.91 3.90 1.74
C PHE A 287 19.88 2.40 1.44
N ALA A 288 18.86 1.93 0.74
CA ALA A 288 18.64 0.50 0.47
C ALA A 288 19.40 -0.04 -0.77
N GLY A 289 20.20 0.77 -1.44
CA GLY A 289 20.96 0.37 -2.64
C GLY A 289 20.71 1.28 -3.85
N SER A 290 20.49 0.72 -5.03
CA SER A 290 20.48 1.47 -6.30
C SER A 290 19.15 2.16 -6.66
N SER A 291 18.04 1.79 -6.02
CA SER A 291 16.71 2.32 -6.27
C SER A 291 16.46 3.61 -5.48
N PHE A 292 15.54 4.46 -5.90
CA PHE A 292 15.18 5.64 -5.12
C PHE A 292 14.07 5.31 -4.10
N LEU A 293 14.06 6.05 -3.00
CA LEU A 293 13.00 5.99 -2.00
C LEU A 293 11.85 6.90 -2.45
N HIS A 294 10.65 6.34 -2.59
CA HIS A 294 9.47 7.09 -3.00
C HIS A 294 8.71 7.64 -1.79
N ASP A 295 8.40 6.80 -0.80
CA ASP A 295 7.59 7.17 0.35
C ASP A 295 8.09 6.53 1.64
N VAL A 296 7.68 7.10 2.77
CA VAL A 296 7.98 6.63 4.11
C VAL A 296 6.78 6.77 5.02
N TYR A 297 6.41 5.69 5.70
CA TYR A 297 5.41 5.66 6.75
C TYR A 297 6.08 5.26 8.06
N VAL A 298 5.83 5.99 9.16
CA VAL A 298 6.44 5.67 10.46
C VAL A 298 5.37 5.43 11.50
N ARG A 299 5.51 4.35 12.26
CA ARG A 299 4.61 4.01 13.36
C ARG A 299 5.30 3.12 14.38
N ASP A 300 5.09 3.42 15.67
CA ASP A 300 5.57 2.62 16.79
C ASP A 300 7.09 2.38 16.77
N GLY A 301 7.86 3.36 16.28
CA GLY A 301 9.32 3.28 16.15
C GLY A 301 9.81 2.38 15.00
N LEU A 302 8.92 2.02 14.08
CA LEU A 302 9.25 1.35 12.81
C LEU A 302 9.03 2.30 11.65
N ALA A 303 9.95 2.32 10.69
CA ALA A 303 9.77 3.02 9.42
C ALA A 303 9.60 2.01 8.28
N PHE A 304 8.52 2.18 7.53
CA PHE A 304 8.16 1.37 6.37
C PHE A 304 8.48 2.20 5.13
N LEU A 305 9.52 1.80 4.40
CA LEU A 305 10.02 2.52 3.26
C LEU A 305 9.51 1.88 1.96
N SER A 306 8.83 2.67 1.15
CA SER A 306 8.44 2.29 -0.21
C SER A 306 9.60 2.59 -1.15
N HIS A 307 10.47 1.62 -1.32
CA HIS A 307 11.75 1.79 -1.98
C HIS A 307 11.70 1.22 -3.41
N TRP A 308 11.07 1.94 -4.28
CA TRP A 308 10.74 1.70 -5.71
C TRP A 308 10.99 0.25 -6.19
N ASP A 309 12.19 -0.05 -6.75
CA ASP A 309 12.52 -1.40 -7.22
C ASP A 309 13.08 -2.34 -6.12
N ALA A 310 13.37 -1.82 -4.94
CA ALA A 310 13.81 -2.65 -3.81
C ALA A 310 12.65 -3.21 -2.98
N GLY A 311 11.43 -2.71 -3.21
CA GLY A 311 10.23 -3.14 -2.51
C GLY A 311 10.00 -2.44 -1.18
N LEU A 312 9.28 -3.09 -0.27
CA LEU A 312 9.08 -2.62 1.09
C LEU A 312 10.33 -2.92 1.93
N VAL A 313 10.88 -1.90 2.60
CA VAL A 313 11.97 -2.04 3.57
C VAL A 313 11.47 -1.62 4.95
N ILE A 314 11.70 -2.43 5.96
CA ILE A 314 11.32 -2.16 7.35
C ILE A 314 12.55 -1.79 8.14
N LEU A 315 12.56 -0.61 8.76
CA LEU A 315 13.63 -0.16 9.64
C LEU A 315 13.17 -0.07 11.08
N ASP A 316 14.04 -0.44 12.01
CA ASP A 316 13.97 -0.04 13.41
C ASP A 316 14.53 1.39 13.54
N VAL A 317 13.68 2.31 13.96
CA VAL A 317 14.03 3.71 14.23
C VAL A 317 13.71 4.11 15.68
N GLY A 318 13.46 3.13 16.56
CA GLY A 318 13.11 3.31 17.95
C GLY A 318 12.21 2.24 18.54
N HIS A 319 11.81 1.25 17.74
CA HIS A 319 11.00 0.10 18.20
C HIS A 319 11.79 -0.81 19.16
N GLY A 320 13.10 -0.94 18.92
CA GLY A 320 14.01 -1.71 19.79
C GLY A 320 14.23 -3.17 19.36
N ILE A 321 13.64 -3.62 18.24
CA ILE A 321 13.80 -5.00 17.74
C ILE A 321 15.24 -5.25 17.26
N SER A 322 15.86 -4.24 16.65
CA SER A 322 17.23 -4.34 16.10
C SER A 322 18.17 -3.28 16.72
N GLY A 323 17.73 -2.59 17.77
CA GLY A 323 18.52 -1.56 18.45
C GLY A 323 18.68 -0.27 17.63
N GLY A 324 17.77 -0.02 16.70
CA GLY A 324 17.71 1.19 15.91
C GLY A 324 17.26 2.42 16.68
N SER A 325 17.51 3.59 16.12
CA SER A 325 17.06 4.89 16.61
C SER A 325 16.95 5.87 15.43
N PRO A 326 16.31 7.05 15.61
CA PRO A 326 16.28 8.05 14.54
C PRO A 326 17.68 8.48 14.06
N SER A 327 18.67 8.49 14.95
CA SER A 327 20.05 8.84 14.58
C SER A 327 20.89 7.65 14.04
N ASN A 328 20.36 6.44 14.18
CA ASN A 328 21.00 5.21 13.70
C ASN A 328 19.91 4.21 13.27
N PRO A 329 19.20 4.46 12.15
CA PRO A 329 18.20 3.53 11.65
C PRO A 329 18.82 2.20 11.26
N VAL A 330 18.20 1.08 11.67
CA VAL A 330 18.69 -0.28 11.41
C VAL A 330 17.66 -1.04 10.60
N GLU A 331 18.08 -1.64 9.47
CA GLU A 331 17.20 -2.50 8.69
C GLU A 331 16.84 -3.77 9.47
N VAL A 332 15.53 -4.03 9.59
CA VAL A 332 14.98 -5.25 10.17
C VAL A 332 14.82 -6.29 9.07
N SER A 333 14.15 -5.91 7.99
CA SER A 333 13.89 -6.80 6.86
C SER A 333 13.53 -6.02 5.60
N ARG A 334 13.42 -6.74 4.48
CA ARG A 334 12.85 -6.23 3.23
C ARG A 334 12.13 -7.33 2.47
N ILE A 335 11.13 -6.92 1.70
CA ILE A 335 10.42 -7.81 0.79
C ILE A 335 10.22 -7.09 -0.56
N PRO A 336 10.66 -7.67 -1.69
CA PRO A 336 10.37 -7.08 -3.00
C PRO A 336 8.89 -7.20 -3.33
N THR A 337 8.32 -6.20 -3.96
CA THR A 337 7.02 -6.31 -4.63
C THR A 337 7.20 -6.89 -6.02
N ALA A 338 6.23 -7.68 -6.49
CA ALA A 338 6.39 -8.47 -7.71
C ALA A 338 6.55 -7.62 -8.99
N GLY A 339 5.93 -6.44 -9.04
CA GLY A 339 6.00 -5.49 -10.16
C GLY A 339 7.14 -4.49 -10.05
N GLY A 340 7.69 -4.30 -8.85
CA GLY A 340 8.52 -3.14 -8.53
C GLY A 340 7.67 -1.87 -8.38
N GLN A 341 8.30 -0.70 -8.48
CA GLN A 341 7.62 0.60 -8.38
C GLN A 341 6.77 0.75 -7.09
N THR A 342 7.36 0.28 -5.97
CA THR A 342 6.77 0.37 -4.64
C THR A 342 6.58 1.84 -4.27
N HIS A 343 5.31 2.24 -4.11
CA HIS A 343 4.90 3.64 -4.05
C HIS A 343 4.66 4.14 -2.64
N ASN A 344 3.77 3.47 -1.88
CA ASN A 344 3.40 3.84 -0.52
C ASN A 344 3.16 2.61 0.35
N ALA A 345 3.08 2.81 1.67
CA ALA A 345 2.78 1.74 2.61
C ALA A 345 1.90 2.25 3.76
N TRP A 346 1.10 1.35 4.33
CA TRP A 346 0.36 1.55 5.57
C TRP A 346 0.50 0.32 6.46
N TYR A 347 1.09 0.47 7.63
CA TYR A 347 1.18 -0.59 8.63
C TYR A 347 0.01 -0.55 9.60
N TRP A 348 -0.67 -1.69 9.77
CA TRP A 348 -1.75 -1.86 10.74
C TRP A 348 -1.31 -2.81 11.86
N PRO A 349 -0.82 -2.30 13.01
CA PRO A 349 -0.19 -3.10 14.07
C PRO A 349 -1.10 -4.18 14.65
N ALA A 350 -2.41 -3.91 14.78
CA ALA A 350 -3.36 -4.87 15.38
C ALA A 350 -3.49 -6.18 14.59
N THR A 351 -3.15 -6.16 13.30
CA THR A 351 -3.22 -7.36 12.42
C THR A 351 -1.85 -7.84 11.99
N GLY A 352 -0.82 -7.01 12.11
CA GLY A 352 0.50 -7.24 11.54
C GLY A 352 0.56 -7.04 10.02
N TYR A 353 -0.52 -6.58 9.36
CA TYR A 353 -0.50 -6.35 7.92
C TYR A 353 0.13 -4.99 7.55
N VAL A 354 0.88 -5.01 6.45
CA VAL A 354 1.29 -3.81 5.73
C VAL A 354 0.62 -3.84 4.36
N PHE A 355 -0.18 -2.81 4.06
CA PHE A 355 -0.69 -2.57 2.71
C PHE A 355 0.35 -1.79 1.95
N VAL A 356 0.74 -2.27 0.77
CA VAL A 356 1.81 -1.67 -0.06
C VAL A 356 1.27 -1.44 -1.46
N GLY A 357 1.38 -0.21 -1.96
CA GLY A 357 0.96 0.16 -3.32
C GLY A 357 2.11 0.07 -4.32
N GLU A 358 1.78 -0.37 -5.52
CA GLU A 358 2.63 -0.21 -6.72
C GLU A 358 2.05 0.88 -7.61
N GLU A 359 2.87 1.84 -8.02
CA GLU A 359 2.50 2.85 -9.00
C GLU A 359 3.09 2.47 -10.37
N ASP A 360 2.41 1.60 -11.11
CA ASP A 360 2.86 1.19 -12.44
C ASP A 360 1.83 1.57 -13.52
N PHE A 361 2.22 2.47 -14.42
CA PHE A 361 1.40 2.90 -15.55
C PHE A 361 1.57 2.05 -16.81
N GLN A 362 2.52 1.13 -16.84
CA GLN A 362 2.77 0.23 -17.98
C GLN A 362 2.09 -1.11 -17.80
N THR A 363 2.17 -1.66 -16.60
CA THR A 363 1.42 -2.82 -16.14
C THR A 363 0.51 -2.36 -15.00
N PRO A 364 -0.73 -2.89 -14.90
CA PRO A 364 -1.63 -2.48 -13.83
C PRO A 364 -0.98 -2.66 -12.46
N GLY A 365 -0.89 -1.57 -11.70
CA GLY A 365 -0.35 -1.57 -10.35
C GLY A 365 -1.19 -2.41 -9.39
N VAL A 366 -0.60 -2.83 -8.31
CA VAL A 366 -1.15 -3.76 -7.33
C VAL A 366 -1.15 -3.14 -5.94
N VAL A 367 -2.18 -3.44 -5.15
CA VAL A 367 -2.10 -3.33 -3.69
C VAL A 367 -1.68 -4.69 -3.17
N HIS A 368 -0.51 -4.78 -2.58
CA HIS A 368 0.00 -5.96 -1.88
C HIS A 368 -0.42 -5.93 -0.42
N VAL A 369 -0.72 -7.08 0.14
CA VAL A 369 -0.88 -7.27 1.58
C VAL A 369 0.29 -8.13 2.05
N VAL A 370 1.14 -7.53 2.86
CA VAL A 370 2.29 -8.18 3.46
C VAL A 370 1.94 -8.51 4.91
N ASP A 371 2.03 -9.78 5.28
CA ASP A 371 2.01 -10.21 6.68
C ASP A 371 3.40 -9.96 7.28
N ALA A 372 3.48 -8.98 8.16
CA ALA A 372 4.64 -8.58 8.92
C ALA A 372 4.42 -8.81 10.43
N SER A 373 3.56 -9.77 10.81
CA SER A 373 3.42 -10.21 12.21
C SER A 373 4.76 -10.74 12.76
N ASP A 374 5.60 -11.30 11.89
CA ASP A 374 7.04 -11.49 12.10
C ASP A 374 7.78 -10.44 11.28
N LEU A 375 8.21 -9.36 11.95
CA LEU A 375 8.89 -8.24 11.30
C LEU A 375 10.23 -8.63 10.64
N GLU A 376 10.87 -9.70 11.09
CA GLU A 376 12.13 -10.18 10.52
C GLU A 376 11.92 -11.03 9.26
N ASN A 377 10.72 -11.63 9.10
CA ASN A 377 10.37 -12.54 8.01
C ASN A 377 9.01 -12.20 7.38
N PRO A 378 8.82 -10.97 6.86
CA PRO A 378 7.55 -10.58 6.23
C PRO A 378 7.28 -11.38 4.96
N SER A 379 6.02 -11.63 4.65
CA SER A 379 5.62 -12.36 3.44
C SER A 379 4.36 -11.78 2.80
N GLU A 380 4.32 -11.72 1.46
CA GLU A 380 3.10 -11.37 0.75
C GLU A 380 2.06 -12.49 0.91
N VAL A 381 0.87 -12.13 1.36
CA VAL A 381 -0.23 -13.08 1.58
C VAL A 381 -1.42 -12.83 0.66
N ALA A 382 -1.61 -11.61 0.19
CA ALA A 382 -2.73 -11.26 -0.68
C ALA A 382 -2.40 -10.08 -1.59
N THR A 383 -3.21 -9.94 -2.65
CA THR A 383 -3.13 -8.79 -3.57
C THR A 383 -4.54 -8.30 -3.93
N PHE A 384 -4.64 -7.02 -4.28
CA PHE A 384 -5.83 -6.45 -4.92
C PHE A 384 -5.41 -5.74 -6.22
N ARG A 385 -6.11 -6.03 -7.32
CA ARG A 385 -5.83 -5.48 -8.65
C ARG A 385 -7.08 -4.87 -9.26
N LEU A 386 -6.87 -3.78 -10.00
CA LEU A 386 -7.87 -3.23 -10.88
C LEU A 386 -7.32 -3.27 -12.32
N PRO A 387 -7.94 -4.01 -13.25
CA PRO A 387 -7.42 -4.13 -14.60
C PRO A 387 -7.24 -2.79 -15.30
N GLY A 388 -6.04 -2.52 -15.81
CA GLY A 388 -5.72 -1.31 -16.56
C GLY A 388 -5.58 -0.04 -15.73
N ALA A 389 -5.43 -0.16 -14.40
CA ALA A 389 -5.32 0.98 -13.50
C ALA A 389 -4.25 0.75 -12.42
N THR A 390 -3.70 1.82 -11.89
CA THR A 390 -2.70 1.78 -10.81
C THR A 390 -3.21 2.52 -9.57
N PRO A 391 -2.97 2.00 -8.34
CA PRO A 391 -3.29 2.70 -7.11
C PRO A 391 -2.34 3.87 -6.86
N HIS A 392 -2.76 4.76 -5.97
CA HIS A 392 -1.94 5.81 -5.39
C HIS A 392 -2.03 5.73 -3.85
N ASN A 393 -2.25 6.83 -3.13
CA ASN A 393 -2.17 6.84 -1.67
C ASN A 393 -3.36 6.14 -0.99
N PHE A 394 -3.11 5.68 0.25
CA PHE A 394 -4.03 4.89 1.06
C PHE A 394 -4.36 5.58 2.38
N TRP A 395 -5.52 5.20 2.93
CA TRP A 395 -5.86 5.40 4.34
C TRP A 395 -6.59 4.17 4.85
N VAL A 396 -6.17 3.61 6.00
CA VAL A 396 -6.89 2.50 6.63
C VAL A 396 -7.73 3.01 7.80
N ASP A 397 -9.02 2.78 7.72
CA ASP A 397 -9.92 2.83 8.87
C ASP A 397 -9.74 1.52 9.66
N GLU A 398 -8.86 1.55 10.65
CA GLU A 398 -8.47 0.38 11.42
C GLU A 398 -9.62 -0.11 12.33
N GLU A 399 -10.50 0.80 12.77
CA GLU A 399 -11.67 0.45 13.59
C GLU A 399 -12.69 -0.35 12.78
N ARG A 400 -12.94 0.08 11.54
CA ARG A 400 -13.94 -0.55 10.67
C ARG A 400 -13.33 -1.57 9.71
N ALA A 401 -12.01 -1.74 9.72
CA ALA A 401 -11.27 -2.59 8.80
C ALA A 401 -11.58 -2.29 7.32
N ILE A 402 -11.42 -1.01 6.94
CA ILE A 402 -11.64 -0.54 5.58
C ILE A 402 -10.37 0.13 5.07
N LEU A 403 -9.89 -0.32 3.92
CA LEU A 403 -8.85 0.38 3.17
C LEU A 403 -9.51 1.32 2.16
N TYR A 404 -9.30 2.61 2.32
CA TYR A 404 -9.59 3.62 1.30
C TYR A 404 -8.35 3.81 0.44
N ALA A 405 -8.50 3.62 -0.87
CA ALA A 405 -7.40 3.72 -1.82
C ALA A 405 -7.78 4.66 -2.96
N ALA A 406 -6.96 5.65 -3.20
CA ALA A 406 -7.00 6.45 -4.42
C ALA A 406 -6.52 5.60 -5.59
N TRP A 407 -7.16 5.78 -6.76
CA TRP A 407 -6.87 4.99 -7.95
C TRP A 407 -6.86 5.84 -9.22
N TYR A 408 -6.21 6.98 -9.12
CA TYR A 408 -6.11 7.98 -10.21
C TYR A 408 -7.45 8.19 -10.93
N GLU A 409 -7.53 7.93 -12.25
CA GLU A 409 -8.73 8.09 -13.06
C GLU A 409 -9.90 7.21 -12.60
N ASN A 410 -9.63 6.19 -11.82
CA ASN A 410 -10.64 5.27 -11.30
C ASN A 410 -11.19 5.70 -9.94
N GLY A 411 -10.83 6.90 -9.48
CA GLY A 411 -11.40 7.54 -8.31
C GLY A 411 -10.97 6.94 -6.97
N LEU A 412 -11.86 7.01 -5.99
CA LEU A 412 -11.66 6.45 -4.66
C LEU A 412 -12.38 5.11 -4.53
N ARG A 413 -11.72 4.13 -3.88
CA ARG A 413 -12.26 2.82 -3.58
C ARG A 413 -12.25 2.54 -2.08
N ALA A 414 -13.28 1.83 -1.60
CA ALA A 414 -13.36 1.29 -0.25
C ALA A 414 -13.31 -0.24 -0.32
N LEU A 415 -12.32 -0.84 0.32
CA LEU A 415 -12.09 -2.27 0.34
C LEU A 415 -12.28 -2.83 1.74
N ASP A 416 -13.00 -3.95 1.85
CA ASP A 416 -13.14 -4.72 3.08
C ASP A 416 -11.85 -5.51 3.35
N VAL A 417 -11.10 -5.07 4.36
CA VAL A 417 -9.86 -5.71 4.81
C VAL A 417 -10.04 -6.42 6.15
N ASN A 418 -11.29 -6.71 6.52
CA ASN A 418 -11.59 -7.43 7.76
C ASN A 418 -11.25 -8.93 7.65
N GLY A 419 -10.82 -9.48 8.79
CA GLY A 419 -10.47 -10.89 8.92
C GLY A 419 -9.11 -11.22 8.32
N GLU A 420 -8.86 -12.50 8.10
CA GLU A 420 -7.63 -12.94 7.45
C GLU A 420 -7.66 -12.66 5.95
N LEU A 421 -6.56 -12.14 5.44
CA LEU A 421 -6.38 -11.82 4.03
C LEU A 421 -5.48 -12.85 3.36
N LEU A 422 -5.93 -13.41 2.23
CA LEU A 422 -5.20 -14.43 1.49
C LEU A 422 -5.57 -14.39 0.00
N GLY A 423 -4.59 -14.47 -0.89
CA GLY A 423 -4.78 -14.63 -2.33
C GLY A 423 -5.30 -13.36 -3.03
N GLU A 424 -6.15 -13.50 -4.05
CA GLU A 424 -6.59 -12.41 -4.93
C GLU A 424 -7.87 -11.74 -4.37
N LEU A 425 -7.71 -10.61 -3.65
CA LEU A 425 -8.80 -9.93 -2.93
C LEU A 425 -9.86 -9.35 -3.88
N ASP A 426 -9.46 -8.91 -5.07
CA ASP A 426 -10.35 -8.40 -6.14
C ASP A 426 -11.36 -9.45 -6.61
N ARG A 427 -11.05 -10.72 -6.42
CA ARG A 427 -11.93 -11.86 -6.77
C ARG A 427 -12.81 -12.31 -5.61
N GLN A 428 -12.69 -11.68 -4.44
CA GLN A 428 -13.33 -12.14 -3.20
C GLN A 428 -14.57 -11.30 -2.82
N GLY A 429 -15.03 -10.40 -3.70
CA GLY A 429 -16.12 -9.49 -3.39
C GLY A 429 -15.83 -8.54 -2.23
N ARG A 430 -14.56 -8.17 -2.05
CA ARG A 430 -14.11 -7.28 -0.96
C ARG A 430 -14.23 -5.81 -1.28
N GLU A 431 -14.42 -5.43 -2.54
CA GLU A 431 -14.74 -4.05 -2.87
C GLU A 431 -16.15 -3.71 -2.34
N ILE A 432 -16.21 -2.73 -1.42
CA ILE A 432 -17.46 -2.28 -0.81
C ILE A 432 -18.20 -1.35 -1.77
N THR A 433 -17.47 -0.34 -2.26
CA THR A 433 -17.98 0.65 -3.21
C THR A 433 -16.80 1.45 -3.79
N ASN A 434 -17.08 2.22 -4.84
CA ASN A 434 -16.15 3.18 -5.41
C ASN A 434 -16.88 4.42 -5.89
N ILE A 435 -16.13 5.51 -6.12
CA ILE A 435 -16.66 6.75 -6.67
C ILE A 435 -15.63 7.40 -7.60
N GLN A 436 -16.11 7.86 -8.76
CA GLN A 436 -15.42 8.83 -9.59
C GLN A 436 -16.16 10.17 -9.45
N TYR A 437 -15.40 11.23 -9.22
CA TYR A 437 -15.92 12.60 -9.10
C TYR A 437 -15.28 13.46 -10.20
N GLY A 438 -16.01 14.43 -10.69
CA GLY A 438 -15.62 15.19 -11.86
C GLY A 438 -16.43 14.76 -13.11
N SER A 439 -16.10 15.33 -14.26
CA SER A 439 -16.88 15.16 -15.50
C SER A 439 -16.33 14.11 -16.48
N GLY A 440 -15.23 13.46 -16.13
CA GLY A 440 -14.56 12.46 -16.98
C GLY A 440 -13.40 11.79 -16.25
N THR A 441 -12.47 11.20 -16.98
CA THR A 441 -11.31 10.50 -16.45
C THR A 441 -10.04 10.93 -17.17
N GLY A 442 -8.92 11.00 -16.42
CA GLY A 442 -7.61 11.34 -16.96
C GLY A 442 -6.86 12.31 -16.07
N CYS A 443 -5.59 12.01 -15.80
CA CYS A 443 -4.73 12.90 -15.02
C CYS A 443 -4.19 14.05 -15.84
N VAL A 444 -3.81 15.15 -15.14
CA VAL A 444 -3.28 16.38 -15.76
C VAL A 444 -4.25 17.00 -16.79
N ALA A 445 -5.54 16.92 -16.48
CA ALA A 445 -6.62 17.51 -17.29
C ALA A 445 -7.36 18.61 -16.53
N SER A 446 -8.50 19.10 -17.01
CA SER A 446 -9.16 20.25 -16.39
C SER A 446 -10.34 19.92 -15.51
N ALA A 447 -11.01 18.80 -15.70
CA ALA A 447 -12.24 18.46 -14.99
C ALA A 447 -12.44 16.94 -14.78
N GLU A 448 -11.49 16.13 -15.22
CA GLU A 448 -11.52 14.70 -15.09
C GLU A 448 -11.07 14.27 -13.69
N THR A 449 -11.54 13.10 -13.24
CA THR A 449 -11.10 12.46 -12.00
C THR A 449 -9.64 12.05 -12.11
N CYS A 450 -8.84 12.42 -11.10
CA CYS A 450 -7.48 11.94 -10.87
C CYS A 450 -7.19 11.92 -9.38
N SER A 451 -7.71 10.91 -8.70
CA SER A 451 -7.62 10.71 -7.25
C SER A 451 -6.19 10.54 -6.78
N TRP A 452 -5.77 11.34 -5.79
CA TRP A 452 -4.39 11.34 -5.30
C TRP A 452 -4.27 10.70 -3.91
N ALA A 453 -4.93 11.26 -2.90
CA ALA A 453 -4.84 10.78 -1.52
C ALA A 453 -6.16 10.92 -0.76
N PRO A 454 -6.60 9.87 -0.05
CA PRO A 454 -7.70 9.94 0.89
C PRO A 454 -7.22 10.13 2.32
N GLN A 455 -8.03 10.77 3.17
CA GLN A 455 -7.88 10.76 4.63
C GLN A 455 -9.25 10.69 5.30
N LEU A 456 -9.41 9.74 6.22
CA LEU A 456 -10.57 9.70 7.12
C LEU A 456 -10.36 10.72 8.24
N HIS A 457 -11.33 11.63 8.41
CA HIS A 457 -11.33 12.58 9.50
C HIS A 457 -12.77 12.84 9.96
N GLU A 458 -13.04 12.65 11.25
CA GLU A 458 -14.37 12.84 11.88
C GLU A 458 -15.55 12.17 11.12
N GLY A 459 -15.30 10.96 10.62
CA GLY A 459 -16.32 10.15 9.91
C GLY A 459 -16.58 10.55 8.46
N LEU A 460 -15.85 11.53 7.94
CA LEU A 460 -15.83 11.91 6.52
C LEU A 460 -14.52 11.50 5.88
N ILE A 461 -14.55 11.25 4.59
CA ILE A 461 -13.35 11.02 3.79
C ILE A 461 -13.06 12.29 3.00
N TYR A 462 -11.92 12.87 3.28
CA TYR A 462 -11.37 13.96 2.48
C TYR A 462 -10.46 13.35 1.41
N VAL A 463 -10.59 13.83 0.19
CA VAL A 463 -9.78 13.32 -0.93
C VAL A 463 -9.19 14.48 -1.69
N SER A 464 -7.87 14.46 -1.90
CA SER A 464 -7.27 15.31 -2.90
C SER A 464 -7.40 14.66 -4.28
N ASP A 465 -7.76 15.47 -5.25
CA ASP A 465 -7.82 15.10 -6.67
C ASP A 465 -6.96 16.07 -7.47
N MET A 466 -6.02 15.53 -8.26
CA MET A 466 -5.04 16.34 -8.97
C MET A 466 -5.69 17.45 -9.80
N ASN A 467 -6.77 17.12 -10.50
CA ASN A 467 -7.40 18.03 -11.46
C ASN A 467 -8.41 18.98 -10.81
N THR A 468 -9.16 18.49 -9.83
CA THR A 468 -10.39 19.13 -9.33
C THR A 468 -10.30 19.60 -7.88
N GLY A 469 -9.22 19.28 -7.15
CA GLY A 469 -8.93 19.80 -5.82
C GLY A 469 -9.42 18.93 -4.68
N LEU A 470 -10.04 19.56 -3.66
CA LEU A 470 -10.49 18.89 -2.44
C LEU A 470 -11.92 18.38 -2.60
N TRP A 471 -12.16 17.12 -2.27
CA TRP A 471 -13.48 16.50 -2.16
C TRP A 471 -13.75 16.02 -0.73
N VAL A 472 -15.00 16.14 -0.32
CA VAL A 472 -15.47 15.65 0.97
C VAL A 472 -16.61 14.66 0.75
N LEU A 473 -16.41 13.43 1.20
CA LEU A 473 -17.30 12.30 0.97
C LEU A 473 -17.78 11.74 2.31
N ARG A 474 -19.03 11.30 2.35
CA ARG A 474 -19.55 10.49 3.46
C ARG A 474 -19.67 9.04 3.02
N PRO A 475 -19.01 8.10 3.72
CA PRO A 475 -19.25 6.69 3.50
C PRO A 475 -20.61 6.29 4.08
N ASP A 476 -21.46 5.68 3.24
CA ASP A 476 -22.78 5.14 3.63
C ASP A 476 -22.74 3.61 3.53
N PHE A 477 -22.04 2.98 4.51
CA PHE A 477 -21.87 1.53 4.63
C PHE A 477 -21.26 1.12 5.98
#